data_6b662359dbe2c385e616f49a8db3d834
#
_entry.id   6b662359dbe2c385e616f49a8db3d834
#
_cell.length_a   1.000
_cell.length_b   1.000
_cell.length_c   1.000
_cell.angle_alpha   90.00
_cell.angle_beta   90.00
_cell.angle_gamma   90.00
#
_symmetry.space_group_name_H-M   'P 1'
#
loop_
_entity.id
_entity.type
_entity.pdbx_description
1 polymer ?
#
loop_
_entity_poly.entity_id
_entity_poly.type
_entity_poly.pdbx_seq_one_letter_code
_entity_poly.pdbx_strand_id
1 'polypeptide(L)'
;GFIAVLVGYTSSAVIIFQAAASAGATAAQLGSWLTVLGLGMGVTTIGLSLRYRVPILTAWSTPGAALLIASLAGVPTGESTGALFCSSVLLLICGFSGLFARVMHRLPLHLANAMLAGVLLRFGLDLCHAFQLQPLLVGSMGLAFLLCKPLLPRYALPLTLLLGIVVAWPLK
;
A
#
# COMPACT_ATOMS: atom_id res chain seq x y z
N GLY A 1 -10.51 13.26 5.08
CA GLY A 1 -9.51 13.56 4.05
C GLY A 1 -8.09 13.34 4.54
N PHE A 2 -7.50 14.30 5.27
CA PHE A 2 -6.08 14.27 5.66
C PHE A 2 -5.66 13.00 6.42
N ILE A 3 -6.42 12.57 7.41
CA ILE A 3 -6.13 11.35 8.20
C ILE A 3 -6.15 10.10 7.32
N ALA A 4 -7.10 9.99 6.38
CA ALA A 4 -7.18 8.84 5.49
C ALA A 4 -5.97 8.75 4.56
N VAL A 5 -5.49 9.89 4.06
CA VAL A 5 -4.27 9.97 3.22
C VAL A 5 -3.03 9.62 4.05
N LEU A 6 -2.89 10.19 5.24
CA LEU A 6 -1.74 9.95 6.11
C LEU A 6 -1.65 8.48 6.51
N VAL A 7 -2.75 7.89 6.95
CA VAL A 7 -2.79 6.47 7.35
C VAL A 7 -2.58 5.55 6.14
N GLY A 8 -3.26 5.81 5.02
CA GLY A 8 -3.11 5.02 3.81
C GLY A 8 -1.69 5.08 3.25
N TYR A 9 -1.08 6.27 3.26
CA TYR A 9 0.28 6.47 2.75
C TYR A 9 1.32 5.79 3.65
N THR A 10 1.29 6.02 4.96
CA THR A 10 2.29 5.47 5.89
C THR A 10 2.19 3.96 6.05
N SER A 11 0.99 3.39 6.11
CA SER A 11 0.82 1.94 6.29
C SER A 11 1.33 1.12 5.09
N SER A 12 1.25 1.68 3.89
CA SER A 12 1.63 0.97 2.66
C SER A 12 2.99 1.40 2.09
N ALA A 13 3.57 2.50 2.56
CA ALA A 13 4.88 2.98 2.09
C ALA A 13 5.98 1.93 2.23
N VAL A 14 5.96 1.16 3.32
CA VAL A 14 6.94 0.09 3.58
C VAL A 14 6.97 -0.94 2.45
N ILE A 15 5.82 -1.31 1.90
CA ILE A 15 5.71 -2.28 0.81
C ILE A 15 6.30 -1.71 -0.48
N ILE A 16 6.10 -0.40 -0.72
CA ILE A 16 6.67 0.29 -1.88
C ILE A 16 8.20 0.39 -1.74
N PHE A 17 8.69 0.66 -0.53
CA PHE A 17 10.13 0.62 -0.24
C PHE A 17 10.73 -0.74 -0.54
N GLN A 18 10.06 -1.82 -0.12
CA GLN A 18 10.50 -3.18 -0.41
C GLN A 18 10.46 -3.50 -1.92
N ALA A 19 9.40 -3.09 -2.62
CA ALA A 19 9.30 -3.27 -4.07
C ALA A 19 10.40 -2.52 -4.83
N ALA A 20 10.68 -1.28 -4.46
CA ALA A 20 11.75 -0.49 -5.06
C ALA A 20 13.14 -1.07 -4.75
N ALA A 21 13.36 -1.53 -3.53
CA ALA A 21 14.60 -2.20 -3.13
C ALA A 21 14.82 -3.51 -3.92
N SER A 22 13.75 -4.31 -4.13
CA SER A 22 13.80 -5.53 -4.95
C SER A 22 14.16 -5.26 -6.40
N ALA A 23 13.77 -4.09 -6.93
CA ALA A 23 14.15 -3.63 -8.27
C ALA A 23 15.53 -2.96 -8.33
N GLY A 24 16.28 -2.95 -7.21
CA GLY A 24 17.60 -2.32 -7.15
C GLY A 24 17.58 -0.79 -7.25
N ALA A 25 16.46 -0.15 -6.91
CA ALA A 25 16.32 1.29 -7.00
C ALA A 25 17.18 2.01 -5.96
N THR A 26 17.83 3.10 -6.38
CA THR A 26 18.58 3.98 -5.48
C THR A 26 17.64 4.83 -4.61
N ALA A 27 18.13 5.40 -3.51
CA ALA A 27 17.34 6.26 -2.63
C ALA A 27 16.73 7.47 -3.38
N ALA A 28 17.44 8.03 -4.37
CA ALA A 28 16.94 9.11 -5.20
C ALA A 28 15.78 8.66 -6.11
N GLN A 29 15.91 7.48 -6.72
CA GLN A 29 14.85 6.87 -7.54
C GLN A 29 13.62 6.54 -6.70
N LEU A 30 13.81 6.03 -5.49
CA LEU A 30 12.72 5.77 -4.55
C LEU A 30 11.95 7.05 -4.21
N GLY A 31 12.66 8.15 -3.93
CA GLY A 31 12.04 9.46 -3.70
C GLY A 31 11.21 9.92 -4.90
N SER A 32 11.72 9.73 -6.12
CA SER A 32 11.01 10.03 -7.36
C SER A 32 9.75 9.17 -7.52
N TRP A 33 9.83 7.87 -7.24
CA TRP A 33 8.68 6.96 -7.29
C TRP A 33 7.56 7.40 -6.35
N LEU A 34 7.90 7.69 -5.09
CA LEU A 34 6.92 8.15 -4.10
C LEU A 34 6.29 9.48 -4.48
N THR A 35 7.08 10.41 -5.04
CA THR A 35 6.59 11.70 -5.49
C THR A 35 5.60 11.55 -6.65
N VAL A 36 5.97 10.76 -7.67
CA VAL A 36 5.10 10.51 -8.83
C VAL A 36 3.82 9.77 -8.42
N LEU A 37 3.91 8.77 -7.54
CA LEU A 37 2.76 8.08 -6.99
C LEU A 37 1.84 9.05 -6.22
N GLY A 38 2.40 9.89 -5.36
CA GLY A 38 1.63 10.88 -4.60
C GLY A 38 0.93 11.90 -5.49
N LEU A 39 1.64 12.44 -6.48
CA LEU A 39 1.08 13.37 -7.46
C LEU A 39 0.00 12.70 -8.32
N GLY A 40 0.27 11.49 -8.83
CA GLY A 40 -0.69 10.74 -9.63
C GLY A 40 -1.98 10.44 -8.87
N MET A 41 -1.88 10.00 -7.62
CA MET A 41 -3.04 9.79 -6.75
C MET A 41 -3.78 11.08 -6.45
N GLY A 42 -3.07 12.18 -6.21
CA GLY A 42 -3.66 13.49 -5.97
C GLY A 42 -4.47 13.96 -7.16
N VAL A 43 -3.87 13.95 -8.34
CA VAL A 43 -4.52 14.39 -9.60
C VAL A 43 -5.74 13.52 -9.92
N THR A 44 -5.61 12.19 -9.83
CA THR A 44 -6.73 11.28 -10.13
C THR A 44 -7.85 11.38 -9.08
N THR A 45 -7.52 11.52 -7.81
CA THR A 45 -8.48 11.73 -6.73
C THR A 45 -9.28 13.02 -6.94
N ILE A 46 -8.61 14.13 -7.23
CA ILE A 46 -9.26 15.43 -7.49
C ILE A 46 -10.09 15.34 -8.77
N GLY A 47 -9.52 14.86 -9.85
CA GLY A 47 -10.19 14.76 -11.14
C GLY A 47 -11.46 13.93 -11.10
N LEU A 48 -11.40 12.73 -10.50
CA LEU A 48 -12.56 11.85 -10.38
C LEU A 48 -13.60 12.40 -9.41
N SER A 49 -13.17 12.97 -8.27
CA SER A 49 -14.09 13.54 -7.29
C SER A 49 -14.85 14.74 -7.88
N LEU A 50 -14.19 15.61 -8.64
CA LEU A 50 -14.85 16.73 -9.33
C LEU A 50 -15.78 16.26 -10.45
N ARG A 51 -15.34 15.26 -11.23
CA ARG A 51 -16.12 14.74 -12.37
C ARG A 51 -17.41 14.05 -11.95
N TYR A 52 -17.36 13.26 -10.87
CA TYR A 52 -18.49 12.44 -10.39
C TYR A 52 -19.24 13.09 -9.22
N ARG A 53 -18.72 14.18 -8.66
CA ARG A 53 -19.29 14.89 -7.48
C ARG A 53 -19.50 14.00 -6.26
N VAL A 54 -18.64 12.98 -6.11
CA VAL A 54 -18.56 12.10 -4.94
C VAL A 54 -17.12 12.03 -4.45
N PRO A 55 -16.88 11.87 -3.16
CA PRO A 55 -15.52 11.75 -2.64
C PRO A 55 -14.92 10.40 -3.06
N ILE A 56 -14.08 10.43 -4.10
CA ILE A 56 -13.35 9.26 -4.60
C ILE A 56 -11.91 9.39 -4.12
N LEU A 57 -11.40 8.37 -3.46
CA LEU A 57 -9.99 8.26 -3.08
C LEU A 57 -9.32 7.21 -3.95
N THR A 58 -8.34 7.62 -4.73
CA THR A 58 -7.47 6.69 -5.45
C THR A 58 -6.25 6.38 -4.61
N ALA A 59 -5.86 5.12 -4.57
CA ALA A 59 -4.69 4.66 -3.86
C ALA A 59 -3.98 3.57 -4.68
N TRP A 60 -2.73 3.30 -4.36
CA TRP A 60 -2.01 2.18 -4.95
C TRP A 60 -2.58 0.83 -4.50
N SER A 61 -2.32 -0.19 -5.30
CA SER A 61 -2.72 -1.56 -4.99
C SER A 61 -1.68 -2.23 -4.09
N THR A 62 -2.02 -2.50 -2.83
CA THR A 62 -1.15 -3.24 -1.92
C THR A 62 -0.84 -4.66 -2.42
N PRO A 63 -1.84 -5.45 -2.93
CA PRO A 63 -1.55 -6.73 -3.56
C PRO A 63 -0.65 -6.60 -4.79
N GLY A 64 -0.84 -5.54 -5.59
CA GLY A 64 0.01 -5.26 -6.75
C GLY A 64 1.45 -4.98 -6.34
N ALA A 65 1.68 -4.18 -5.31
CA ALA A 65 3.02 -3.92 -4.78
C ALA A 65 3.69 -5.20 -4.23
N ALA A 66 2.93 -6.07 -3.56
CA ALA A 66 3.43 -7.37 -3.10
C ALA A 66 3.85 -8.30 -4.25
N LEU A 67 3.10 -8.30 -5.36
CA LEU A 67 3.48 -9.01 -6.59
C LEU A 67 4.76 -8.43 -7.19
N LEU A 68 4.93 -7.11 -7.20
CA LEU A 68 6.14 -6.46 -7.70
C LEU A 68 7.38 -6.87 -6.92
N ILE A 69 7.30 -7.01 -5.59
CA ILE A 69 8.41 -7.49 -4.76
C ILE A 69 8.91 -8.86 -5.26
N ALA A 70 7.99 -9.77 -5.57
CA ALA A 70 8.33 -11.10 -6.04
C ALA A 70 8.82 -11.12 -7.49
N SER A 71 8.25 -10.27 -8.36
CA SER A 71 8.49 -10.27 -9.81
C SER A 71 9.70 -9.44 -10.24
N LEU A 72 10.05 -8.39 -9.49
CA LEU A 72 11.15 -7.49 -9.83
C LEU A 72 12.49 -7.89 -9.18
N ALA A 73 12.50 -8.94 -8.39
CA ALA A 73 13.73 -9.42 -7.76
C ALA A 73 14.78 -9.80 -8.83
N GLY A 74 15.89 -9.06 -8.85
CA GLY A 74 17.00 -9.30 -9.80
C GLY A 74 16.79 -8.71 -11.20
N VAL A 75 15.71 -7.98 -11.46
CA VAL A 75 15.46 -7.31 -12.73
C VAL A 75 16.06 -5.90 -12.70
N PRO A 76 16.84 -5.48 -13.73
CA PRO A 76 17.39 -4.12 -13.80
C PRO A 76 16.31 -3.04 -13.75
N THR A 77 16.59 -1.91 -13.10
CA THR A 77 15.60 -0.83 -12.86
C THR A 77 15.03 -0.27 -14.17
N GLY A 78 15.82 -0.24 -15.24
CA GLY A 78 15.37 0.20 -16.57
C GLY A 78 14.31 -0.72 -17.18
N GLU A 79 14.52 -2.03 -17.09
CA GLU A 79 13.57 -3.04 -17.59
C GLU A 79 12.29 -3.06 -16.74
N SER A 80 12.44 -2.94 -15.42
CA SER A 80 11.32 -2.83 -14.48
C SER A 80 10.43 -1.63 -14.80
N THR A 81 11.03 -0.47 -15.08
CA THR A 81 10.30 0.75 -15.45
C THR A 81 9.59 0.57 -16.79
N GLY A 82 10.26 -0.04 -17.78
CA GLY A 82 9.66 -0.37 -19.07
C GLY A 82 8.46 -1.30 -18.96
N ALA A 83 8.58 -2.36 -18.16
CA ALA A 83 7.50 -3.31 -17.91
C ALA A 83 6.29 -2.64 -17.24
N LEU A 84 6.52 -1.77 -16.25
CA LEU A 84 5.45 -0.99 -15.60
C LEU A 84 4.77 -0.03 -16.56
N PHE A 85 5.53 0.61 -17.45
CA PHE A 85 4.98 1.48 -18.49
C PHE A 85 4.11 0.70 -19.47
N CYS A 86 4.59 -0.43 -20.00
CA CYS A 86 3.80 -1.30 -20.87
C CYS A 86 2.53 -1.81 -20.17
N SER A 87 2.63 -2.21 -18.91
CA SER A 87 1.48 -2.63 -18.10
C SER A 87 0.44 -1.51 -17.95
N SER A 88 0.88 -0.28 -17.70
CA SER A 88 -0.03 0.87 -17.57
C SER A 88 -0.75 1.19 -18.89
N VAL A 89 -0.06 1.09 -20.02
CA VAL A 89 -0.66 1.27 -21.36
C VAL A 89 -1.69 0.17 -21.63
N LEU A 90 -1.37 -1.09 -21.32
CA LEU A 90 -2.33 -2.21 -21.45
C LEU A 90 -3.57 -2.00 -20.59
N LEU A 91 -3.40 -1.58 -19.32
CA LEU A 91 -4.52 -1.27 -18.43
C LEU A 91 -5.39 -0.14 -18.98
N LEU A 92 -4.77 0.88 -19.57
CA LEU A 92 -5.48 1.99 -20.17
C LEU A 92 -6.31 1.53 -21.38
N ILE A 93 -5.74 0.71 -22.27
CA ILE A 93 -6.45 0.12 -23.41
C ILE A 93 -7.61 -0.79 -22.91
N CYS A 94 -7.37 -1.63 -21.91
CA CYS A 94 -8.40 -2.47 -21.31
C CYS A 94 -9.51 -1.64 -20.65
N GLY A 95 -9.18 -0.51 -20.03
CA GLY A 95 -10.15 0.42 -19.45
C GLY A 95 -11.07 1.04 -20.49
N PHE A 96 -10.49 1.57 -21.58
CA PHE A 96 -11.28 2.18 -22.66
C PHE A 96 -12.10 1.16 -23.46
N SER A 97 -11.60 -0.05 -23.65
CA SER A 97 -12.33 -1.12 -24.39
C SER A 97 -13.48 -1.74 -23.59
N GLY A 98 -13.63 -1.39 -22.31
CA GLY A 98 -14.60 -2.05 -21.42
C GLY A 98 -14.30 -3.52 -21.12
N LEU A 99 -13.16 -4.02 -21.59
CA LEU A 99 -12.72 -5.40 -21.38
C LEU A 99 -12.51 -5.69 -19.89
N PHE A 100 -11.97 -4.72 -19.18
CA PHE A 100 -11.76 -4.81 -17.72
C PHE A 100 -13.07 -5.08 -16.97
N ALA A 101 -14.13 -4.32 -17.26
CA ALA A 101 -15.44 -4.53 -16.65
C ALA A 101 -16.01 -5.92 -16.97
N ARG A 102 -15.87 -6.35 -18.24
CA ARG A 102 -16.36 -7.67 -18.68
C ARG A 102 -15.63 -8.84 -17.99
N VAL A 103 -14.32 -8.71 -17.80
CA VAL A 103 -13.51 -9.71 -17.09
C VAL A 103 -13.86 -9.71 -15.60
N MET A 104 -13.96 -8.54 -14.98
CA MET A 104 -14.32 -8.41 -13.55
C MET A 104 -15.69 -9.01 -13.24
N HIS A 105 -16.68 -8.83 -14.12
CA HIS A 105 -17.99 -9.45 -13.95
C HIS A 105 -17.99 -10.99 -14.05
N ARG A 106 -16.95 -11.58 -14.65
CA ARG A 106 -16.79 -13.04 -14.72
C ARG A 106 -16.00 -13.62 -13.55
N LEU A 107 -15.27 -12.78 -12.81
CA LEU A 107 -14.52 -13.26 -11.66
C LEU A 107 -15.46 -13.49 -10.47
N PRO A 108 -15.50 -14.70 -9.92
CA PRO A 108 -16.29 -14.97 -8.73
C PRO A 108 -15.74 -14.18 -7.54
N LEU A 109 -16.63 -13.58 -6.77
CA LEU A 109 -16.27 -12.77 -5.60
C LEU A 109 -15.42 -13.56 -4.59
N HIS A 110 -15.62 -14.87 -4.52
CA HIS A 110 -14.86 -15.76 -3.65
C HIS A 110 -13.36 -15.78 -3.99
N LEU A 111 -13.00 -15.67 -5.27
CA LEU A 111 -11.60 -15.61 -5.70
C LEU A 111 -10.93 -14.32 -5.24
N ALA A 112 -11.61 -13.18 -5.39
CA ALA A 112 -11.11 -11.89 -4.89
C ALA A 112 -10.93 -11.90 -3.37
N ASN A 113 -11.88 -12.46 -2.64
CA ASN A 113 -11.79 -12.60 -1.18
C ASN A 113 -10.67 -13.55 -0.76
N ALA A 114 -10.44 -14.63 -1.49
CA ALA A 114 -9.34 -15.55 -1.23
C ALA A 114 -7.97 -14.88 -1.44
N MET A 115 -7.81 -14.10 -2.50
CA MET A 115 -6.59 -13.30 -2.73
C MET A 115 -6.36 -12.30 -1.58
N LEU A 116 -7.42 -11.59 -1.17
CA LEU A 116 -7.32 -10.64 -0.05
C LEU A 116 -6.94 -11.36 1.24
N ALA A 117 -7.55 -12.51 1.52
CA ALA A 117 -7.24 -13.32 2.69
C ALA A 117 -5.77 -13.80 2.67
N GLY A 118 -5.25 -14.21 1.52
CA GLY A 118 -3.84 -14.60 1.37
C GLY A 118 -2.87 -13.46 1.66
N VAL A 119 -3.16 -12.25 1.16
CA VAL A 119 -2.35 -11.06 1.44
C VAL A 119 -2.40 -10.70 2.92
N LEU A 120 -3.59 -10.72 3.54
CA LEU A 120 -3.76 -10.43 4.96
C LEU A 120 -3.07 -11.47 5.84
N LEU A 121 -3.11 -12.74 5.45
CA LEU A 121 -2.39 -13.81 6.17
C LEU A 121 -0.88 -13.56 6.15
N ARG A 122 -0.31 -13.17 5.02
CA ARG A 122 1.10 -12.84 4.91
C ARG A 122 1.47 -11.70 5.87
N PHE A 123 0.70 -10.62 5.90
CA PHE A 123 0.92 -9.53 6.86
C PHE A 123 0.80 -9.99 8.32
N GLY A 124 -0.14 -10.91 8.59
CA GLY A 124 -0.27 -11.51 9.93
C GLY A 124 0.98 -12.30 10.33
N LEU A 125 1.53 -13.09 9.41
CA LEU A 125 2.78 -13.83 9.65
C LEU A 125 3.98 -12.90 9.84
N ASP A 126 4.08 -11.84 9.03
CA ASP A 126 5.13 -10.82 9.17
C ASP A 126 5.03 -10.09 10.52
N LEU A 127 3.81 -9.84 11.01
CA LEU A 127 3.56 -9.29 12.35
C LEU A 127 4.02 -10.24 13.46
N CYS A 128 3.74 -11.55 13.33
CA CYS A 128 4.22 -12.55 14.28
C CYS A 128 5.75 -12.61 14.32
N HIS A 129 6.39 -12.53 13.15
CA HIS A 129 7.85 -12.50 13.06
C HIS A 129 8.42 -11.21 13.68
N ALA A 130 7.82 -10.06 13.41
CA ALA A 130 8.20 -8.78 14.01
C ALA A 130 8.03 -8.80 15.54
N PHE A 131 7.00 -9.48 16.07
CA PHE A 131 6.79 -9.66 17.50
C PHE A 131 7.92 -10.47 18.14
N GLN A 132 8.45 -11.49 17.45
CA GLN A 132 9.59 -12.26 17.95
C GLN A 132 10.87 -11.42 18.01
N LEU A 133 11.08 -10.51 17.04
CA LEU A 133 12.26 -9.65 16.99
C LEU A 133 12.19 -8.48 17.98
N GLN A 134 11.04 -7.87 18.14
CA GLN A 134 10.84 -6.67 18.98
C GLN A 134 9.51 -6.75 19.75
N PRO A 135 9.41 -7.63 20.75
CA PRO A 135 8.14 -7.87 21.45
C PRO A 135 7.61 -6.63 22.19
N LEU A 136 8.50 -5.80 22.71
CA LEU A 136 8.12 -4.58 23.43
C LEU A 136 7.48 -3.55 22.49
N LEU A 137 8.06 -3.33 21.32
CA LEU A 137 7.56 -2.38 20.34
C LEU A 137 6.22 -2.83 19.76
N VAL A 138 6.18 -4.06 19.24
CA VAL A 138 4.96 -4.60 18.60
C VAL A 138 3.86 -4.83 19.63
N GLY A 139 4.21 -5.31 20.83
CA GLY A 139 3.25 -5.50 21.92
C GLY A 139 2.63 -4.20 22.41
N SER A 140 3.44 -3.16 22.63
CA SER A 140 2.93 -1.84 23.05
C SER A 140 2.04 -1.20 21.99
N MET A 141 2.41 -1.29 20.70
CA MET A 141 1.60 -0.80 19.57
C MET A 141 0.27 -1.57 19.47
N GLY A 142 0.31 -2.90 19.60
CA GLY A 142 -0.89 -3.75 19.57
C GLY A 142 -1.84 -3.43 20.72
N LEU A 143 -1.32 -3.30 21.92
CA LEU A 143 -2.10 -2.92 23.10
C LEU A 143 -2.72 -1.54 22.96
N ALA A 144 -1.93 -0.56 22.51
CA ALA A 144 -2.42 0.80 22.26
C ALA A 144 -3.55 0.80 21.21
N PHE A 145 -3.40 0.06 20.13
CA PHE A 145 -4.44 -0.07 19.11
C PHE A 145 -5.74 -0.66 19.68
N LEU A 146 -5.64 -1.74 20.45
CA LEU A 146 -6.78 -2.40 21.06
C LEU A 146 -7.52 -1.49 22.06
N LEU A 147 -6.78 -0.69 22.84
CA LEU A 147 -7.36 0.26 23.78
C LEU A 147 -7.93 1.52 23.10
N CYS A 148 -7.27 2.03 22.07
CA CYS A 148 -7.71 3.22 21.36
C CYS A 148 -8.90 2.96 20.43
N LYS A 149 -9.02 1.74 19.86
CA LYS A 149 -10.08 1.40 18.91
C LYS A 149 -11.51 1.62 19.42
N PRO A 150 -11.89 1.18 20.65
CA PRO A 150 -13.21 1.43 21.19
C PRO A 150 -13.43 2.89 21.65
N LEU A 151 -12.36 3.56 22.12
CA LEU A 151 -12.44 4.91 22.68
C LEU A 151 -12.43 5.99 21.58
N LEU A 152 -11.54 5.86 20.62
CA LEU A 152 -11.29 6.85 19.56
C LEU A 152 -11.03 6.18 18.21
N PRO A 153 -12.06 5.58 17.57
CA PRO A 153 -11.88 4.77 16.35
C PRO A 153 -11.24 5.55 15.20
N ARG A 154 -11.46 6.87 15.11
CA ARG A 154 -10.88 7.75 14.08
C ARG A 154 -9.39 8.01 14.26
N TYR A 155 -8.91 7.98 15.49
CA TYR A 155 -7.53 8.35 15.86
C TYR A 155 -6.69 7.14 16.29
N ALA A 156 -7.29 5.95 16.37
CA ALA A 156 -6.61 4.75 16.83
C ALA A 156 -5.32 4.47 16.04
N LEU A 157 -5.36 4.52 14.70
CA LEU A 157 -4.19 4.31 13.85
C LEU A 157 -3.11 5.39 13.99
N PRO A 158 -3.43 6.72 13.89
CA PRO A 158 -2.44 7.76 14.10
C PRO A 158 -1.80 7.73 15.48
N LEU A 159 -2.60 7.47 16.54
CA LEU A 159 -2.09 7.40 17.91
C LEU A 159 -1.16 6.19 18.10
N THR A 160 -1.50 5.05 17.54
CA THR A 160 -0.66 3.86 17.59
C THR A 160 0.67 4.07 16.88
N LEU A 161 0.64 4.77 15.73
CA LEU A 161 1.84 5.11 14.98
C LEU A 161 2.74 6.07 15.77
N LEU A 162 2.16 7.12 16.36
CA LEU A 162 2.90 8.07 17.22
C LEU A 162 3.55 7.36 18.40
N LEU A 163 2.80 6.48 19.06
CA LEU A 163 3.33 5.69 20.18
C LEU A 163 4.46 4.77 19.71
N GLY A 164 4.32 4.15 18.53
CA GLY A 164 5.39 3.35 17.94
C GLY A 164 6.67 4.15 17.71
N ILE A 165 6.57 5.38 17.21
CA ILE A 165 7.71 6.27 17.00
C ILE A 165 8.36 6.64 18.34
N VAL A 166 7.55 6.98 19.36
CA VAL A 166 8.05 7.32 20.70
C VAL A 166 8.75 6.15 21.36
N VAL A 167 8.21 4.92 21.24
CA VAL A 167 8.81 3.72 21.82
C VAL A 167 10.05 3.27 21.04
N ALA A 168 10.09 3.48 19.72
CA ALA A 168 11.24 3.14 18.89
C ALA A 168 12.44 4.07 19.12
N TRP A 169 12.19 5.31 19.55
CA TRP A 169 13.26 6.32 19.77
C TRP A 169 14.34 5.87 20.77
N PRO A 170 14.01 5.37 21.97
CA PRO A 170 15.00 4.90 22.94
C PRO A 170 15.55 3.49 22.64
N LEU A 171 14.96 2.74 21.69
CA LEU A 171 15.41 1.40 21.31
C LEU A 171 16.47 1.39 20.19
N LYS A 172 16.86 2.55 19.72
CA LYS A 172 17.97 2.77 18.78
C LYS A 172 19.27 2.95 19.53
#